data_14060477ff4a1a10416ea449f7b41f02
#
_entry.id   14060477ff4a1a10416ea449f7b41f02
#
_cell.length_a   1.000
_cell.length_b   1.000
_cell.length_c   1.000
_cell.angle_alpha   90.00
_cell.angle_beta   90.00
_cell.angle_gamma   90.00
#
_symmetry.space_group_name_H-M   'P 1'
#
loop_
_entity.id
_entity.type
_entity.pdbx_description
1 polymer ?
#
loop_
_entity_poly.entity_id
_entity_poly.type
_entity_poly.pdbx_seq_one_letter_code
_entity_poly.pdbx_strand_id
1 'polypeptide(L)'
;MTQPHVSLPVSIDRAGLEAFCRKWSVDELSVFGSVLRPDFRSDSDIDFLVTFKPDAPVLGFAFYHMEEELKALVGRNVDLITRKGIERSRNWIRKRNILSSARPIYVG
;
A
#
# COMPACT_ATOMS: atom_id res chain seq x y z
N MET A 1 -15.12 0.27 -14.40
CA MET A 1 -13.99 -0.67 -14.22
C MET A 1 -14.05 -1.27 -12.83
N THR A 2 -13.88 -2.58 -12.72
CA THR A 2 -13.96 -3.28 -11.44
C THR A 2 -12.61 -3.23 -10.73
N GLN A 3 -12.62 -2.82 -9.46
CA GLN A 3 -11.41 -2.83 -8.66
C GLN A 3 -11.07 -4.25 -8.21
N PRO A 4 -9.79 -4.56 -8.02
CA PRO A 4 -9.39 -5.88 -7.52
C PRO A 4 -9.97 -6.13 -6.13
N HIS A 5 -10.30 -7.39 -5.87
CA HIS A 5 -10.82 -7.81 -4.58
C HIS A 5 -9.84 -8.80 -3.96
N VAL A 6 -9.36 -8.46 -2.78
CA VAL A 6 -8.48 -9.31 -1.98
C VAL A 6 -9.14 -9.49 -0.61
N SER A 7 -9.30 -10.74 -0.20
CA SER A 7 -9.84 -11.03 1.13
C SER A 7 -8.74 -10.77 2.16
N LEU A 8 -8.98 -9.81 3.04
CA LEU A 8 -8.02 -9.40 4.07
C LEU A 8 -8.61 -9.64 5.46
N PRO A 9 -7.76 -9.91 6.47
CA PRO A 9 -8.22 -10.05 7.85
C PRO A 9 -8.57 -8.72 8.52
N VAL A 10 -8.54 -7.63 7.76
CA VAL A 10 -8.89 -6.29 8.25
C VAL A 10 -9.95 -5.70 7.32
N SER A 11 -10.79 -4.82 7.88
CA SER A 11 -11.82 -4.14 7.12
C SER A 11 -11.29 -2.77 6.71
N ILE A 12 -11.34 -2.48 5.41
CA ILE A 12 -10.95 -1.18 4.86
C ILE A 12 -12.15 -0.60 4.13
N ASP A 13 -12.53 0.63 4.48
CA ASP A 13 -13.61 1.32 3.80
C ASP A 13 -13.23 1.56 2.33
N ARG A 14 -13.97 0.92 1.43
CA ARG A 14 -13.66 0.94 0.00
C ARG A 14 -13.75 2.35 -0.59
N ALA A 15 -14.78 3.09 -0.24
CA ALA A 15 -14.97 4.45 -0.72
C ALA A 15 -13.85 5.38 -0.23
N GLY A 16 -13.46 5.21 1.03
CA GLY A 16 -12.35 5.96 1.62
C GLY A 16 -11.03 5.65 0.95
N LEU A 17 -10.79 4.36 0.65
CA LEU A 17 -9.58 3.93 -0.04
C LEU A 17 -9.50 4.53 -1.44
N GLU A 18 -10.58 4.51 -2.19
CA GLU A 18 -10.62 5.08 -3.53
C GLU A 18 -10.40 6.59 -3.52
N ALA A 19 -11.02 7.30 -2.56
CA ALA A 19 -10.82 8.74 -2.40
C ALA A 19 -9.36 9.07 -2.05
N PHE A 20 -8.77 8.29 -1.14
CA PHE A 20 -7.37 8.42 -0.77
C PHE A 20 -6.46 8.25 -1.99
N CYS A 21 -6.68 7.22 -2.78
CA CYS A 21 -5.85 6.93 -3.94
C CYS A 21 -5.97 8.02 -5.01
N ARG A 22 -7.19 8.53 -5.23
CA ARG A 22 -7.38 9.64 -6.18
C ARG A 22 -6.69 10.91 -5.70
N LYS A 23 -6.81 11.22 -4.42
CA LYS A 23 -6.18 12.40 -3.83
C LYS A 23 -4.67 12.40 -4.02
N TRP A 24 -4.05 11.24 -3.85
CA TRP A 24 -2.58 11.12 -3.88
C TRP A 24 -2.03 10.68 -5.21
N SER A 25 -2.84 10.66 -6.26
CA SER A 25 -2.43 10.27 -7.62
C SER A 25 -1.81 8.87 -7.65
N VAL A 26 -2.44 7.95 -6.94
CA VAL A 26 -2.00 6.55 -6.88
C VAL A 26 -2.46 5.82 -8.14
N ASP A 27 -1.55 5.16 -8.82
CA ASP A 27 -1.87 4.30 -9.95
C ASP A 27 -2.23 2.90 -9.49
N GLU A 28 -1.50 2.37 -8.50
CA GLU A 28 -1.80 1.07 -7.92
C GLU A 28 -1.38 1.05 -6.45
N LEU A 29 -2.23 0.50 -5.60
CA LEU A 29 -1.90 0.26 -4.20
C LEU A 29 -2.04 -1.22 -3.92
N SER A 30 -0.99 -1.81 -3.40
CA SER A 30 -0.95 -3.25 -3.07
C SER A 30 -0.64 -3.44 -1.60
N VAL A 31 -0.99 -4.62 -1.08
CA VAL A 31 -0.58 -5.06 0.25
C VAL A 31 0.41 -6.22 0.11
N PHE A 32 1.31 -6.34 1.07
CA PHE A 32 2.25 -7.45 1.10
C PHE A 32 2.58 -7.80 2.55
N GLY A 33 3.38 -8.84 2.73
CA GLY A 33 3.87 -9.19 4.06
C GLY A 33 2.84 -9.88 4.93
N SER A 34 2.85 -9.54 6.23
CA SER A 34 2.13 -10.28 7.26
C SER A 34 0.61 -10.31 7.09
N VAL A 35 0.03 -9.27 6.50
CA VAL A 35 -1.43 -9.21 6.29
C VAL A 35 -1.92 -10.32 5.36
N LEU A 36 -1.04 -10.87 4.54
CA LEU A 36 -1.35 -11.96 3.62
C LEU A 36 -1.09 -13.35 4.23
N ARG A 37 -0.63 -13.40 5.47
CA ARG A 37 -0.31 -14.66 6.16
C ARG A 37 -1.41 -15.05 7.15
N PRO A 38 -1.61 -16.35 7.38
CA PRO A 38 -2.62 -16.80 8.35
C PRO A 38 -2.29 -16.41 9.79
N ASP A 39 -1.03 -16.12 10.12
CA ASP A 39 -0.59 -15.73 11.46
C ASP A 39 -0.64 -14.21 11.70
N PHE A 40 -1.32 -13.46 10.84
CA PHE A 40 -1.49 -12.01 11.01
C PHE A 40 -2.23 -11.71 12.31
N ARG A 41 -1.68 -10.79 13.10
CA ARG A 41 -2.19 -10.47 14.44
C ARG A 41 -2.90 -9.12 14.43
N SER A 42 -3.76 -8.91 15.44
CA SER A 42 -4.51 -7.66 15.57
C SER A 42 -3.61 -6.43 15.80
N ASP A 43 -2.39 -6.65 16.32
CA ASP A 43 -1.40 -5.60 16.57
C ASP A 43 -0.33 -5.51 15.47
N SER A 44 -0.45 -6.32 14.42
CA SER A 44 0.51 -6.29 13.30
C SER A 44 0.29 -5.07 12.42
N ASP A 45 1.38 -4.53 11.90
CA ASP A 45 1.34 -3.45 10.91
C ASP A 45 0.87 -3.99 9.57
N ILE A 46 0.24 -3.14 8.77
CA ILE A 46 -0.07 -3.49 7.37
C ILE A 46 1.00 -2.87 6.48
N ASP A 47 1.56 -3.70 5.60
CA ASP A 47 2.58 -3.26 4.66
C ASP A 47 1.93 -2.95 3.30
N PHE A 48 2.15 -1.72 2.82
CA PHE A 48 1.60 -1.26 1.54
C PHE A 48 2.70 -0.93 0.55
N LEU A 49 2.46 -1.27 -0.70
CA LEU A 49 3.31 -0.93 -1.83
C LEU A 49 2.53 -0.02 -2.76
N VAL A 50 3.04 1.21 -2.95
CA VAL A 50 2.35 2.21 -3.78
C VAL A 50 3.11 2.47 -5.06
N THR A 51 2.38 2.51 -6.16
CA THR A 51 2.86 2.99 -7.46
C THR A 51 2.11 4.29 -7.77
N PHE A 52 2.85 5.38 -7.97
CA PHE A 52 2.25 6.66 -8.30
C PHE A 52 2.11 6.82 -9.81
N LYS A 53 1.15 7.65 -10.22
CA LYS A 53 1.05 8.09 -11.60
C LYS A 53 2.29 8.91 -11.96
N PRO A 54 2.70 8.95 -13.23
CA PRO A 54 4.00 9.55 -13.62
C PRO A 54 4.21 10.99 -13.18
N ASP A 55 3.15 11.78 -13.09
CA ASP A 55 3.21 13.20 -12.74
C ASP A 55 2.78 13.49 -11.30
N ALA A 56 2.71 12.47 -10.45
CA ALA A 56 2.29 12.65 -9.06
C ALA A 56 3.33 13.48 -8.28
N PRO A 57 2.92 14.59 -7.66
CA PRO A 57 3.86 15.47 -6.95
C PRO A 57 4.05 15.06 -5.50
N VAL A 58 4.39 13.80 -5.24
CA VAL A 58 4.51 13.28 -3.87
C VAL A 58 5.98 13.22 -3.48
N LEU A 59 6.42 14.22 -2.71
CA LEU A 59 7.80 14.36 -2.25
C LEU A 59 7.83 14.78 -0.78
N GLY A 60 8.83 14.28 -0.05
CA GLY A 60 9.13 14.75 1.30
C GLY A 60 7.96 14.63 2.28
N PHE A 61 7.55 15.77 2.84
CA PHE A 61 6.50 15.80 3.85
C PHE A 61 5.14 15.33 3.33
N ALA A 62 4.89 15.46 2.03
CA ALA A 62 3.65 14.97 1.44
C ALA A 62 3.52 13.46 1.64
N PHE A 63 4.62 12.74 1.47
CA PHE A 63 4.63 11.28 1.67
C PHE A 63 4.33 10.92 3.13
N TYR A 64 4.87 11.67 4.07
CA TYR A 64 4.56 11.49 5.49
C TYR A 64 3.08 11.69 5.78
N HIS A 65 2.48 12.75 5.23
CA HIS A 65 1.05 13.01 5.40
C HIS A 65 0.20 11.90 4.78
N MET A 66 0.62 11.38 3.63
CA MET A 66 -0.04 10.27 2.98
C MET A 66 -0.06 9.03 3.89
N GLU A 67 1.07 8.72 4.50
CA GLU A 67 1.18 7.59 5.43
C GLU A 67 0.26 7.76 6.64
N GLU A 68 0.21 8.98 7.21
CA GLU A 68 -0.66 9.28 8.35
C GLU A 68 -2.14 9.15 7.99
N GLU A 69 -2.53 9.59 6.79
CA GLU A 69 -3.91 9.42 6.33
C GLU A 69 -4.26 7.95 6.16
N LEU A 70 -3.32 7.16 5.64
CA LEU A 70 -3.55 5.73 5.45
C LEU A 70 -3.70 5.01 6.79
N LYS A 71 -2.91 5.39 7.80
CA LYS A 71 -3.06 4.87 9.17
C LYS A 71 -4.47 5.15 9.72
N ALA A 72 -4.95 6.36 9.54
CA ALA A 72 -6.29 6.73 10.00
C ALA A 72 -7.36 5.92 9.27
N LEU A 73 -7.18 5.71 7.98
CA LEU A 73 -8.13 4.95 7.16
C LEU A 73 -8.25 3.50 7.59
N VAL A 74 -7.13 2.86 7.89
CA VAL A 74 -7.12 1.42 8.24
C VAL A 74 -7.19 1.15 9.74
N GLY A 75 -7.01 2.19 10.57
CA GLY A 75 -7.14 2.09 12.01
C GLY A 75 -5.99 1.37 12.71
N ARG A 76 -4.80 1.33 12.09
CA ARG A 76 -3.61 0.72 12.68
C ARG A 76 -2.34 1.26 12.03
N ASN A 77 -1.19 0.91 12.58
CA ASN A 77 0.09 1.31 12.00
C ASN A 77 0.28 0.68 10.62
N VAL A 78 0.92 1.42 9.74
CA VAL A 78 1.21 0.97 8.38
C VAL A 78 2.68 1.21 8.06
N ASP A 79 3.20 0.42 7.14
CA ASP A 79 4.49 0.63 6.50
C ASP A 79 4.22 0.87 5.03
N LEU A 80 4.51 2.07 4.54
CA LEU A 80 4.23 2.45 3.17
C LEU A 80 5.54 2.61 2.40
N ILE A 81 5.72 1.79 1.38
CA ILE A 81 6.90 1.88 0.52
C ILE A 81 6.48 2.13 -0.93
N THR A 82 7.36 2.76 -1.70
CA THR A 82 7.11 3.01 -3.11
C THR A 82 7.67 1.87 -3.96
N ARG A 83 6.97 1.59 -5.07
CA ARG A 83 7.48 0.61 -6.03
C ARG A 83 8.84 1.02 -6.59
N LYS A 84 9.01 2.29 -6.90
CA LYS A 84 10.32 2.79 -7.37
C LYS A 84 11.43 2.56 -6.36
N GLY A 85 11.13 2.81 -5.08
CA GLY A 85 12.10 2.59 -4.00
C GLY A 85 12.54 1.14 -3.90
N ILE A 86 11.57 0.21 -3.93
CA ILE A 86 11.91 -1.21 -3.84
C ILE A 86 12.59 -1.72 -5.11
N GLU A 87 12.23 -1.20 -6.28
CA GLU A 87 12.88 -1.58 -7.54
C GLU A 87 14.35 -1.17 -7.59
N ARG A 88 14.70 -0.09 -6.88
CA ARG A 88 16.08 0.40 -6.79
C ARG A 88 16.87 -0.24 -5.64
N SER A 89 16.24 -1.08 -4.85
CA SER A 89 16.88 -1.71 -3.69
C SER A 89 17.99 -2.66 -4.14
N ARG A 90 19.11 -2.63 -3.41
CA ARG A 90 20.23 -3.57 -3.61
C ARG A 90 19.95 -4.92 -2.97
N ASN A 91 18.97 -4.97 -2.06
CA ASN A 91 18.56 -6.21 -1.43
C ASN A 91 17.60 -6.94 -2.37
N TRP A 92 18.17 -7.73 -3.29
CA TRP A 92 17.38 -8.40 -4.33
C TRP A 92 16.47 -9.48 -3.77
N ILE A 93 16.80 -10.07 -2.64
CA ILE A 93 15.93 -11.07 -1.99
C ILE A 93 14.65 -10.39 -1.48
N ARG A 94 14.78 -9.27 -0.77
CA ARG A 94 13.65 -8.49 -0.28
C ARG A 94 12.81 -7.97 -1.44
N LYS A 95 13.46 -7.41 -2.46
CA LYS A 95 12.82 -6.90 -3.66
C LYS A 95 11.97 -7.98 -4.32
N ARG A 96 12.55 -9.15 -4.55
CA ARG A 96 11.87 -10.29 -5.17
C ARG A 96 10.67 -10.73 -4.33
N ASN A 97 10.84 -10.86 -3.02
CA ASN A 97 9.78 -11.31 -2.13
C ASN A 97 8.60 -10.34 -2.13
N ILE A 98 8.86 -9.04 -2.06
CA ILE A 98 7.81 -8.03 -2.06
C ILE A 98 7.08 -8.00 -3.40
N LEU A 99 7.83 -7.89 -4.50
CA LEU A 99 7.22 -7.74 -5.84
C LEU A 99 6.45 -9.00 -6.27
N SER A 100 6.89 -10.19 -5.85
CA SER A 100 6.20 -11.43 -6.21
C SER A 100 4.99 -11.72 -5.35
N SER A 101 4.94 -11.21 -4.11
CA SER A 101 3.84 -11.50 -3.18
C SER A 101 2.81 -10.39 -3.08
N ALA A 102 3.13 -9.17 -3.51
CA ALA A 102 2.23 -8.03 -3.40
C ALA A 102 0.93 -8.27 -4.16
N ARG A 103 -0.20 -7.94 -3.52
CA ARG A 103 -1.53 -8.09 -4.12
C ARG A 103 -2.21 -6.74 -4.21
N PRO A 104 -2.64 -6.32 -5.43
CA PRO A 104 -3.30 -5.03 -5.58
C PRO A 104 -4.66 -5.01 -4.89
N ILE A 105 -4.92 -3.90 -4.21
CA ILE A 105 -6.22 -3.61 -3.61
C ILE A 105 -6.88 -2.40 -4.27
N TYR A 106 -6.13 -1.66 -5.06
CA TYR A 106 -6.64 -0.53 -5.85
C TYR A 106 -5.82 -0.40 -7.14
N VAL A 107 -6.52 -0.18 -8.25
CA VAL A 107 -5.91 0.11 -9.57
C VAL A 107 -6.60 1.35 -10.13
N GLY A 108 -5.79 2.37 -10.44
CA GLY A 108 -6.30 3.63 -10.97
C GLY A 108 -6.42 3.72 -12.48
#